data_3ab18e0aa7acb2364c323da2fc4704ab
#
_entry.id   3ab18e0aa7acb2364c323da2fc4704ab
#
_cell.length_a   1.000
_cell.length_b   1.000
_cell.length_c   1.000
_cell.angle_alpha   90.00
_cell.angle_beta   90.00
_cell.angle_gamma   90.00
#
_symmetry.space_group_name_H-M   'P 1'
#
loop_
_entity.id
_entity.type
_entity.pdbx_description
1 polymer ?
#
loop_
_entity_poly.entity_id
_entity_poly.type
_entity_poly.pdbx_seq_one_letter_code
_entity_poly.pdbx_strand_id
1 'polypeptide(L)'
;MENERRLPPFTSCQSKWERILAIGYLPVHIVLAPLAAELLLRAAGASVTWLNFSVYAVGFAFMLASQWRFLRRDFDTLCDGFLGCAVQVLSSYGAMLCFNLAVSGILVLILGDEAVSNPNNQSVTELTRVSYGPTAALAIFMAPILEELMFRAGIFGTLRKYSRTAAYIVSMLAFSLYHVWAFALGDPKNLVYMIQYLPISFL
;
A
#
# COMPACT_ATOMS: atom_id res chain seq x y z
N MET A 1 -21.52 -31.82 -23.18
CA MET A 1 -21.78 -30.46 -22.70
C MET A 1 -21.06 -30.34 -21.37
N GLU A 2 -19.93 -29.68 -21.42
CA GLU A 2 -19.00 -29.48 -20.29
C GLU A 2 -19.63 -28.49 -19.34
N ASN A 3 -19.91 -28.95 -18.13
CA ASN A 3 -20.48 -28.16 -17.05
C ASN A 3 -19.36 -27.25 -16.55
N GLU A 4 -19.14 -26.10 -17.21
CA GLU A 4 -18.24 -25.05 -16.74
C GLU A 4 -18.67 -24.72 -15.30
N ARG A 5 -17.93 -25.19 -14.32
CA ARG A 5 -18.06 -24.78 -12.91
C ARG A 5 -17.76 -23.30 -12.85
N ARG A 6 -18.79 -22.47 -13.03
CA ARG A 6 -18.68 -21.04 -12.78
C ARG A 6 -18.27 -20.86 -11.33
N LEU A 7 -17.08 -20.33 -11.11
CA LEU A 7 -16.65 -19.94 -9.76
C LEU A 7 -17.73 -19.00 -9.17
N PRO A 8 -18.04 -19.14 -7.88
CA PRO A 8 -19.01 -18.26 -7.25
C PRO A 8 -18.60 -16.80 -7.44
N PRO A 9 -19.56 -15.90 -7.66
CA PRO A 9 -19.26 -14.49 -7.84
C PRO A 9 -18.50 -13.96 -6.61
N PHE A 10 -17.47 -13.17 -6.86
CA PHE A 10 -16.70 -12.54 -5.78
C PHE A 10 -17.60 -11.59 -4.98
N THR A 11 -17.75 -11.88 -3.70
CA THR A 11 -18.43 -11.00 -2.75
C THR A 11 -17.39 -10.43 -1.78
N SER A 12 -17.19 -9.13 -1.82
CA SER A 12 -16.34 -8.45 -0.84
C SER A 12 -17.02 -8.51 0.53
N CYS A 13 -16.26 -8.89 1.56
CA CYS A 13 -16.73 -8.86 2.95
C CYS A 13 -16.93 -7.43 3.50
N GLN A 14 -16.43 -6.40 2.80
CA GLN A 14 -16.67 -5.01 3.16
C GLN A 14 -18.11 -4.58 2.88
N SER A 15 -18.70 -3.86 3.81
CA SER A 15 -19.95 -3.13 3.60
C SER A 15 -19.75 -1.97 2.61
N LYS A 16 -20.87 -1.42 2.10
CA LYS A 16 -20.83 -0.26 1.21
C LYS A 16 -20.11 0.94 1.84
N TRP A 17 -20.36 1.20 3.12
CA TRP A 17 -19.75 2.33 3.84
C TRP A 17 -18.27 2.12 4.10
N GLU A 18 -17.84 0.92 4.50
CA GLU A 18 -16.42 0.60 4.67
C GLU A 18 -15.63 0.85 3.38
N ARG A 19 -16.18 0.47 2.22
CA ARG A 19 -15.55 0.75 0.90
C ARG A 19 -15.48 2.22 0.58
N ILE A 20 -16.56 2.95 0.80
CA ILE A 20 -16.58 4.41 0.56
C ILE A 20 -15.54 5.09 1.43
N LEU A 21 -15.44 4.73 2.70
CA LEU A 21 -14.45 5.30 3.62
C LEU A 21 -13.02 4.93 3.24
N ALA A 22 -12.76 3.67 2.83
CA ALA A 22 -11.44 3.24 2.40
C ALA A 22 -10.95 4.01 1.16
N ILE A 23 -11.80 4.13 0.12
CA ILE A 23 -11.45 4.85 -1.11
C ILE A 23 -11.43 6.36 -0.86
N GLY A 24 -12.40 6.89 -0.12
CA GLY A 24 -12.49 8.31 0.19
C GLY A 24 -11.35 8.83 1.06
N TYR A 25 -10.77 7.97 1.89
CA TYR A 25 -9.60 8.32 2.69
C TYR A 25 -8.31 8.47 1.85
N LEU A 26 -8.23 7.84 0.69
CA LEU A 26 -7.06 7.87 -0.17
C LEU A 26 -6.61 9.31 -0.54
N PRO A 27 -7.47 10.18 -1.12
CA PRO A 27 -7.08 11.57 -1.37
C PRO A 27 -6.80 12.36 -0.08
N VAL A 28 -7.46 12.04 1.02
CA VAL A 28 -7.18 12.66 2.32
C VAL A 28 -5.75 12.30 2.76
N HIS A 29 -5.38 11.03 2.69
CA HIS A 29 -4.05 10.56 3.07
C HIS A 29 -2.94 11.09 2.17
N ILE A 30 -3.19 11.12 0.85
CA ILE A 30 -2.16 11.48 -0.14
C ILE A 30 -1.93 13.00 -0.19
N VAL A 31 -2.97 13.81 0.00
CA VAL A 31 -2.90 15.26 -0.23
C VAL A 31 -3.21 16.05 1.03
N LEU A 32 -4.39 15.84 1.63
CA LEU A 32 -4.85 16.72 2.70
C LEU A 32 -4.08 16.54 4.00
N ALA A 33 -3.75 15.30 4.38
CA ALA A 33 -3.02 15.03 5.61
C ALA A 33 -1.57 15.54 5.58
N PRO A 34 -0.77 15.30 4.51
CA PRO A 34 0.55 15.90 4.37
C PRO A 34 0.51 17.43 4.34
N LEU A 35 -0.45 18.04 3.64
CA LEU A 35 -0.60 19.49 3.59
C LEU A 35 -0.93 20.06 4.97
N ALA A 36 -1.86 19.47 5.69
CA ALA A 36 -2.20 19.87 7.05
C ALA A 36 -1.01 19.70 8.00
N ALA A 37 -0.27 18.61 7.89
CA ALA A 37 0.94 18.36 8.64
C ALA A 37 2.01 19.42 8.37
N GLU A 38 2.24 19.78 7.11
CA GLU A 38 3.20 20.82 6.72
C GLU A 38 2.84 22.18 7.32
N LEU A 39 1.54 22.54 7.28
CA LEU A 39 1.05 23.79 7.89
C LEU A 39 1.22 23.78 9.43
N LEU A 40 0.91 22.66 10.08
CA LEU A 40 1.07 22.51 11.53
C LEU A 40 2.54 22.49 11.93
N LEU A 41 3.42 21.89 11.10
CA LEU A 41 4.87 21.88 11.32
C LEU A 41 5.43 23.29 11.40
N ARG A 42 5.11 24.09 10.39
CA ARG A 42 5.57 25.49 10.35
C ARG A 42 5.07 26.30 11.55
N ALA A 43 3.85 26.02 11.99
CA ALA A 43 3.26 26.71 13.14
C ALA A 43 3.85 26.27 14.50
N ALA A 44 4.18 24.98 14.65
CA ALA A 44 4.57 24.37 15.93
C ALA A 44 6.08 24.07 16.07
N GLY A 45 6.88 24.23 15.00
CA GLY A 45 8.31 23.90 15.00
C GLY A 45 8.59 22.41 15.24
N ALA A 46 7.61 21.53 14.95
CA ALA A 46 7.77 20.09 15.12
C ALA A 46 8.72 19.48 14.09
N SER A 47 9.38 18.36 14.40
CA SER A 47 10.24 17.68 13.41
C SER A 47 9.43 16.93 12.35
N VAL A 48 9.98 16.84 11.13
CA VAL A 48 9.37 16.11 10.00
C VAL A 48 9.00 14.66 10.38
N THR A 49 9.85 13.99 11.17
CA THR A 49 9.60 12.62 11.61
C THR A 49 8.32 12.51 12.45
N TRP A 50 8.13 13.38 13.42
CA TRP A 50 6.96 13.34 14.28
C TRP A 50 5.68 13.72 13.55
N LEU A 51 5.77 14.55 12.54
CA LEU A 51 4.62 14.86 11.71
C LEU A 51 4.21 13.72 10.79
N ASN A 52 5.17 13.11 10.10
CA ASN A 52 4.89 11.90 9.33
C ASN A 52 4.29 10.82 10.23
N PHE A 53 4.90 10.58 11.39
CA PHE A 53 4.36 9.64 12.36
C PHE A 53 2.92 9.97 12.76
N SER A 54 2.62 11.23 13.06
CA SER A 54 1.27 11.65 13.47
C SER A 54 0.24 11.49 12.36
N VAL A 55 0.58 11.83 11.11
CA VAL A 55 -0.28 11.64 9.94
C VAL A 55 -0.65 10.17 9.77
N TYR A 56 0.36 9.29 9.82
CA TYR A 56 0.12 7.85 9.72
C TYR A 56 -0.61 7.28 10.94
N ALA A 57 -0.31 7.72 12.16
CA ALA A 57 -0.98 7.25 13.36
C ALA A 57 -2.47 7.61 13.38
N VAL A 58 -2.80 8.85 13.00
CA VAL A 58 -4.21 9.30 12.90
C VAL A 58 -4.93 8.53 11.79
N GLY A 59 -4.29 8.40 10.63
CA GLY A 59 -4.85 7.62 9.51
C GLY A 59 -5.05 6.16 9.86
N PHE A 60 -4.08 5.54 10.51
CA PHE A 60 -4.15 4.17 10.98
C PHE A 60 -5.30 3.96 11.96
N ALA A 61 -5.43 4.83 12.97
CA ALA A 61 -6.54 4.78 13.92
C ALA A 61 -7.90 4.95 13.24
N PHE A 62 -8.02 5.91 12.32
CA PHE A 62 -9.22 6.13 11.52
C PHE A 62 -9.60 4.89 10.68
N MET A 63 -8.61 4.32 9.97
CA MET A 63 -8.86 3.16 9.12
C MET A 63 -9.19 1.91 9.94
N LEU A 64 -8.52 1.65 11.06
CA LEU A 64 -8.88 0.56 11.95
C LEU A 64 -10.31 0.71 12.48
N ALA A 65 -10.69 1.89 12.91
CA ALA A 65 -12.05 2.15 13.43
C ALA A 65 -13.11 1.99 12.32
N SER A 66 -12.87 2.58 11.15
CA SER A 66 -13.82 2.55 10.02
C SER A 66 -13.95 1.17 9.38
N GLN A 67 -12.89 0.35 9.40
CA GLN A 67 -12.85 -0.99 8.81
C GLN A 67 -12.99 -2.11 9.86
N TRP A 68 -13.33 -1.78 11.10
CA TRP A 68 -13.32 -2.73 12.22
C TRP A 68 -14.13 -4.00 11.96
N ARG A 69 -15.34 -3.89 11.38
CA ARG A 69 -16.21 -5.04 11.11
C ARG A 69 -15.64 -5.93 10.00
N PHE A 70 -15.02 -5.34 8.99
CA PHE A 70 -14.31 -6.03 7.92
C PHE A 70 -13.11 -6.80 8.50
N LEU A 71 -12.23 -6.11 9.22
CA LEU A 71 -11.04 -6.71 9.83
C LEU A 71 -11.37 -7.85 10.80
N ARG A 72 -12.41 -7.71 11.60
CA ARG A 72 -12.84 -8.77 12.51
C ARG A 72 -13.27 -10.02 11.76
N ARG A 73 -14.03 -9.88 10.67
CA ARG A 73 -14.46 -11.02 9.84
C ARG A 73 -13.29 -11.70 9.13
N ASP A 74 -12.35 -10.91 8.63
CA ASP A 74 -11.14 -11.45 8.02
C ASP A 74 -10.27 -12.17 9.04
N PHE A 75 -10.18 -11.66 10.27
CA PHE A 75 -9.48 -12.32 11.36
C PHE A 75 -10.12 -13.65 11.75
N ASP A 76 -11.45 -13.71 11.84
CA ASP A 76 -12.16 -14.95 12.09
C ASP A 76 -11.86 -15.99 10.98
N THR A 77 -11.86 -15.57 9.71
CA THR A 77 -11.48 -16.43 8.57
C THR A 77 -10.04 -16.92 8.66
N LEU A 78 -9.12 -16.05 9.09
CA LEU A 78 -7.71 -16.40 9.30
C LEU A 78 -7.58 -17.47 10.42
N CYS A 79 -8.30 -17.30 11.52
CA CYS A 79 -8.27 -18.26 12.63
C CYS A 79 -8.81 -19.63 12.22
N ASP A 80 -9.91 -19.65 11.45
CA ASP A 80 -10.54 -20.89 10.98
C ASP A 80 -9.67 -21.68 9.99
N GLY A 81 -8.84 -20.98 9.19
CA GLY A 81 -7.99 -21.55 8.15
C GLY A 81 -6.51 -21.26 8.29
N PHE A 82 -6.01 -21.08 9.50
CA PHE A 82 -4.65 -20.54 9.78
C PHE A 82 -3.54 -21.22 8.98
N LEU A 83 -3.48 -22.54 8.93
CA LEU A 83 -2.41 -23.26 8.22
C LEU A 83 -2.46 -22.99 6.70
N GLY A 84 -3.66 -23.01 6.11
CA GLY A 84 -3.84 -22.70 4.69
C GLY A 84 -3.46 -21.26 4.37
N CYS A 85 -3.86 -20.30 5.20
CA CYS A 85 -3.49 -18.90 5.07
C CYS A 85 -1.97 -18.72 5.22
N ALA A 86 -1.34 -19.35 6.19
CA ALA A 86 0.10 -19.28 6.39
C ALA A 86 0.89 -19.80 5.17
N VAL A 87 0.51 -20.95 4.62
CA VAL A 87 1.14 -21.51 3.40
C VAL A 87 0.94 -20.55 2.22
N GLN A 88 -0.25 -19.99 2.05
CA GLN A 88 -0.53 -19.03 0.99
C GLN A 88 0.32 -17.76 1.13
N VAL A 89 0.42 -17.19 2.32
CA VAL A 89 1.24 -15.99 2.59
C VAL A 89 2.72 -16.29 2.29
N LEU A 90 3.26 -17.41 2.79
CA LEU A 90 4.67 -17.77 2.56
C LEU A 90 4.97 -18.02 1.08
N SER A 91 4.09 -18.71 0.35
CA SER A 91 4.27 -18.96 -1.08
C SER A 91 4.16 -17.68 -1.91
N SER A 92 3.20 -16.81 -1.59
CA SER A 92 3.04 -15.51 -2.25
C SER A 92 4.23 -14.61 -1.98
N TYR A 93 4.74 -14.59 -0.74
CA TYR A 93 5.93 -13.82 -0.39
C TYR A 93 7.17 -14.32 -1.14
N GLY A 94 7.36 -15.64 -1.26
CA GLY A 94 8.43 -16.22 -2.07
C GLY A 94 8.32 -15.83 -3.55
N ALA A 95 7.13 -15.89 -4.12
CA ALA A 95 6.89 -15.46 -5.51
C ALA A 95 7.17 -13.96 -5.69
N MET A 96 6.75 -13.12 -4.73
CA MET A 96 7.05 -11.69 -4.73
C MET A 96 8.56 -11.41 -4.71
N LEU A 97 9.33 -12.12 -3.87
CA LEU A 97 10.78 -11.95 -3.84
C LEU A 97 11.44 -12.30 -5.17
N CYS A 98 11.04 -13.41 -5.80
CA CYS A 98 11.54 -13.79 -7.13
C CYS A 98 11.20 -12.72 -8.18
N PHE A 99 9.96 -12.20 -8.16
CA PHE A 99 9.54 -11.16 -9.08
C PHE A 99 10.28 -9.83 -8.82
N ASN A 100 10.49 -9.47 -7.56
CA ASN A 100 11.27 -8.29 -7.17
C ASN A 100 12.72 -8.37 -7.66
N LEU A 101 13.38 -9.52 -7.50
CA LEU A 101 14.73 -9.74 -8.01
C LEU A 101 14.80 -9.61 -9.52
N ALA A 102 13.84 -10.18 -10.25
CA ALA A 102 13.78 -10.06 -11.70
C ALA A 102 13.59 -8.61 -12.16
N VAL A 103 12.65 -7.88 -11.56
CA VAL A 103 12.38 -6.47 -11.87
C VAL A 103 13.59 -5.60 -11.51
N SER A 104 14.21 -5.82 -10.35
CA SER A 104 15.41 -5.08 -9.95
C SER A 104 16.58 -5.32 -10.91
N GLY A 105 16.78 -6.58 -11.34
CA GLY A 105 17.78 -6.92 -12.35
C GLY A 105 17.55 -6.21 -13.68
N ILE A 106 16.30 -6.17 -14.16
CA ILE A 106 15.94 -5.44 -15.39
C ILE A 106 16.21 -3.94 -15.24
N LEU A 107 15.85 -3.36 -14.10
CA LEU A 107 16.09 -1.94 -13.85
C LEU A 107 17.60 -1.60 -13.83
N VAL A 108 18.41 -2.44 -13.20
CA VAL A 108 19.88 -2.26 -13.21
C VAL A 108 20.44 -2.34 -14.63
N LEU A 109 19.92 -3.24 -15.48
CA LEU A 109 20.34 -3.33 -16.88
C LEU A 109 19.95 -2.09 -17.71
N ILE A 110 18.82 -1.44 -17.39
CA ILE A 110 18.31 -0.27 -18.12
C ILE A 110 18.89 1.04 -17.58
N LEU A 111 18.95 1.21 -16.26
CA LEU A 111 19.29 2.47 -15.59
C LEU A 111 20.72 2.47 -15.00
N GLY A 112 21.41 1.33 -14.98
CA GLY A 112 22.71 1.23 -14.32
C GLY A 112 22.62 1.59 -12.83
N ASP A 113 23.55 2.41 -12.37
CA ASP A 113 23.63 2.85 -10.96
C ASP A 113 22.42 3.70 -10.51
N GLU A 114 21.69 4.31 -11.45
CA GLU A 114 20.48 5.08 -11.13
C GLU A 114 19.34 4.16 -10.62
N ALA A 115 19.37 2.86 -10.92
CA ALA A 115 18.36 1.92 -10.45
C ALA A 115 18.23 1.87 -8.92
N VAL A 116 19.31 2.17 -8.18
CA VAL A 116 19.33 2.19 -6.71
C VAL A 116 18.96 3.56 -6.12
N SER A 117 18.74 4.56 -6.96
CA SER A 117 18.50 5.95 -6.56
C SER A 117 17.02 6.30 -6.36
N ASN A 118 16.17 5.31 -6.00
CA ASN A 118 14.76 5.55 -5.74
C ASN A 118 14.57 6.55 -4.59
N PRO A 119 13.99 7.75 -4.86
CA PRO A 119 13.92 8.83 -3.87
C PRO A 119 13.01 8.49 -2.68
N ASN A 120 11.99 7.65 -2.84
CA ASN A 120 11.17 7.20 -1.72
C ASN A 120 11.98 6.32 -0.75
N ASN A 121 12.78 5.39 -1.26
CA ASN A 121 13.63 4.55 -0.42
C ASN A 121 14.72 5.37 0.28
N GLN A 122 15.27 6.36 -0.39
CA GLN A 122 16.24 7.28 0.20
C GLN A 122 15.59 8.09 1.34
N SER A 123 14.39 8.63 1.14
CA SER A 123 13.66 9.36 2.17
C SER A 123 13.38 8.51 3.42
N VAL A 124 12.95 7.26 3.25
CA VAL A 124 12.74 6.33 4.38
C VAL A 124 14.07 6.03 5.09
N THR A 125 15.14 5.85 4.34
CA THR A 125 16.48 5.61 4.90
C THR A 125 16.96 6.80 5.73
N GLU A 126 16.81 8.03 5.23
CA GLU A 126 17.19 9.24 5.95
C GLU A 126 16.36 9.42 7.23
N LEU A 127 15.03 9.24 7.15
CA LEU A 127 14.16 9.29 8.33
C LEU A 127 14.55 8.24 9.38
N THR A 128 14.95 7.05 8.94
CA THR A 128 15.40 5.96 9.83
C THR A 128 16.70 6.32 10.55
N ARG A 129 17.63 7.00 9.86
CA ARG A 129 18.89 7.48 10.47
C ARG A 129 18.64 8.57 11.52
N VAL A 130 17.68 9.45 11.28
CA VAL A 130 17.35 10.56 12.20
C VAL A 130 16.54 10.07 13.38
N SER A 131 15.59 9.16 13.17
CA SER A 131 14.67 8.72 14.22
C SER A 131 14.17 7.29 13.95
N TYR A 132 14.97 6.31 14.36
CA TYR A 132 14.72 4.88 14.09
C TYR A 132 13.36 4.39 14.62
N GLY A 133 13.05 4.62 15.91
CA GLY A 133 11.85 4.05 16.54
C GLY A 133 10.54 4.45 15.85
N PRO A 134 10.20 5.74 15.76
CA PRO A 134 9.00 6.19 15.06
C PRO A 134 8.95 5.77 13.59
N THR A 135 10.07 5.85 12.86
CA THR A 135 10.12 5.47 11.45
C THR A 135 9.91 3.97 11.27
N ALA A 136 10.50 3.13 12.13
CA ALA A 136 10.29 1.68 12.09
C ALA A 136 8.84 1.31 12.41
N ALA A 137 8.22 1.91 13.44
CA ALA A 137 6.82 1.68 13.76
C ALA A 137 5.89 2.06 12.60
N LEU A 138 6.19 3.18 11.93
CA LEU A 138 5.47 3.64 10.75
C LEU A 138 5.66 2.66 9.58
N ALA A 139 6.90 2.41 9.17
CA ALA A 139 7.19 1.68 7.93
C ALA A 139 6.91 0.18 8.02
N ILE A 140 7.04 -0.44 9.20
CA ILE A 140 6.86 -1.89 9.37
C ILE A 140 5.42 -2.24 9.73
N PHE A 141 4.72 -1.36 10.43
CA PHE A 141 3.42 -1.68 11.00
C PHE A 141 2.27 -0.81 10.47
N MET A 142 2.35 0.52 10.62
CA MET A 142 1.21 1.39 10.32
C MET A 142 0.97 1.53 8.82
N ALA A 143 2.01 1.85 8.05
CA ALA A 143 1.89 2.08 6.61
C ALA A 143 1.40 0.84 5.87
N PRO A 144 1.97 -0.37 6.05
CA PRO A 144 1.50 -1.56 5.33
C PRO A 144 0.03 -1.88 5.59
N ILE A 145 -0.44 -1.80 6.84
CA ILE A 145 -1.84 -2.08 7.16
C ILE A 145 -2.76 -1.02 6.52
N LEU A 146 -2.39 0.25 6.60
CA LEU A 146 -3.14 1.35 6.03
C LEU A 146 -3.23 1.23 4.51
N GLU A 147 -2.13 0.91 3.86
CA GLU A 147 -2.04 0.69 2.42
C GLU A 147 -2.89 -0.50 1.97
N GLU A 148 -2.83 -1.62 2.67
CA GLU A 148 -3.68 -2.79 2.37
C GLU A 148 -5.16 -2.45 2.47
N LEU A 149 -5.57 -1.66 3.48
CA LEU A 149 -6.96 -1.25 3.62
C LEU A 149 -7.40 -0.29 2.50
N MET A 150 -6.54 0.61 2.04
CA MET A 150 -6.85 1.54 0.95
C MET A 150 -6.84 0.84 -0.43
N PHE A 151 -5.76 0.13 -0.74
CA PHE A 151 -5.54 -0.39 -2.10
C PHE A 151 -6.16 -1.78 -2.31
N ARG A 152 -5.98 -2.71 -1.37
CA ARG A 152 -6.49 -4.08 -1.52
C ARG A 152 -7.96 -4.17 -1.11
N ALA A 153 -8.31 -3.75 0.07
CA ALA A 153 -9.70 -3.77 0.50
C ALA A 153 -10.54 -2.73 -0.25
N GLY A 154 -10.06 -1.48 -0.37
CA GLY A 154 -10.77 -0.38 -1.02
C GLY A 154 -10.84 -0.51 -2.53
N ILE A 155 -9.74 -0.27 -3.25
CA ILE A 155 -9.72 -0.22 -4.73
C ILE A 155 -9.95 -1.60 -5.32
N PHE A 156 -9.08 -2.57 -5.01
CA PHE A 156 -9.17 -3.91 -5.57
C PHE A 156 -10.50 -4.58 -5.23
N GLY A 157 -10.89 -4.60 -3.95
CA GLY A 157 -12.14 -5.20 -3.50
C GLY A 157 -13.40 -4.60 -4.16
N THR A 158 -13.35 -3.31 -4.51
CA THR A 158 -14.43 -2.64 -5.23
C THR A 158 -14.47 -3.04 -6.71
N LEU A 159 -13.33 -3.05 -7.39
CA LEU A 159 -13.26 -3.35 -8.82
C LEU A 159 -13.39 -4.84 -9.12
N ARG A 160 -12.97 -5.71 -8.19
CA ARG A 160 -12.95 -7.18 -8.36
C ARG A 160 -14.31 -7.78 -8.69
N LYS A 161 -15.40 -7.16 -8.22
CA LYS A 161 -16.77 -7.59 -8.52
C LYS A 161 -17.18 -7.33 -9.98
N TYR A 162 -16.54 -6.38 -10.66
CA TYR A 162 -16.82 -6.05 -12.06
C TYR A 162 -15.85 -6.76 -13.01
N SER A 163 -14.55 -6.69 -12.71
CA SER A 163 -13.50 -7.30 -13.51
C SER A 163 -12.28 -7.64 -12.65
N ARG A 164 -11.88 -8.91 -12.70
CA ARG A 164 -10.67 -9.37 -12.01
C ARG A 164 -9.42 -8.69 -12.56
N THR A 165 -9.28 -8.64 -13.87
CA THR A 165 -8.13 -8.05 -14.55
C THR A 165 -8.03 -6.55 -14.26
N ALA A 166 -9.15 -5.82 -14.38
CA ALA A 166 -9.17 -4.39 -14.06
C ALA A 166 -8.81 -4.12 -12.60
N ALA A 167 -9.28 -4.95 -11.65
CA ALA A 167 -8.96 -4.81 -10.23
C ALA A 167 -7.45 -4.91 -9.98
N TYR A 168 -6.78 -5.92 -10.56
CA TYR A 168 -5.32 -6.06 -10.45
C TYR A 168 -4.59 -4.89 -11.08
N ILE A 169 -4.88 -4.55 -12.33
CA ILE A 169 -4.17 -3.49 -13.05
C ILE A 169 -4.33 -2.15 -12.33
N VAL A 170 -5.57 -1.75 -11.99
CA VAL A 170 -5.81 -0.43 -11.39
C VAL A 170 -5.24 -0.35 -9.98
N SER A 171 -5.43 -1.39 -9.14
CA SER A 171 -4.87 -1.39 -7.78
C SER A 171 -3.34 -1.36 -7.80
N MET A 172 -2.71 -2.14 -8.68
CA MET A 172 -1.27 -2.20 -8.85
C MET A 172 -0.69 -0.85 -9.32
N LEU A 173 -1.28 -0.24 -10.33
CA LEU A 173 -0.82 1.06 -10.84
C LEU A 173 -1.05 2.17 -9.81
N ALA A 174 -2.20 2.18 -9.13
CA ALA A 174 -2.48 3.16 -8.09
C ALA A 174 -1.51 3.05 -6.90
N PHE A 175 -1.21 1.84 -6.45
CA PHE A 175 -0.24 1.58 -5.40
C PHE A 175 1.17 2.02 -5.80
N SER A 176 1.62 1.64 -6.99
CA SER A 176 2.96 2.02 -7.48
C SER A 176 3.08 3.53 -7.67
N LEU A 177 2.05 4.18 -8.22
CA LEU A 177 2.02 5.63 -8.35
C LEU A 177 2.05 6.34 -6.99
N TYR A 178 1.31 5.83 -6.01
CA TYR A 178 1.29 6.36 -4.64
C TYR A 178 2.69 6.52 -4.04
N HIS A 179 3.61 5.61 -4.33
CA HIS A 179 4.97 5.65 -3.80
C HIS A 179 5.90 6.66 -4.47
N VAL A 180 5.59 7.10 -5.68
CA VAL A 180 6.50 7.95 -6.47
C VAL A 180 5.90 9.28 -6.90
N TRP A 181 4.58 9.50 -6.78
CA TRP A 181 3.89 10.64 -7.35
C TRP A 181 4.45 11.99 -6.86
N ALA A 182 4.74 12.11 -5.55
CA ALA A 182 5.25 13.35 -4.97
C ALA A 182 6.63 13.73 -5.53
N PHE A 183 7.47 12.73 -5.78
CA PHE A 183 8.79 12.92 -6.39
C PHE A 183 8.68 13.20 -7.90
N ALA A 184 7.69 12.57 -8.56
CA ALA A 184 7.42 12.77 -9.98
C ALA A 184 6.86 14.18 -10.30
N LEU A 185 6.21 14.84 -9.34
CA LEU A 185 5.84 16.26 -9.49
C LEU A 185 7.08 17.19 -9.57
N GLY A 186 8.16 16.82 -8.89
CA GLY A 186 9.43 17.57 -8.97
C GLY A 186 10.25 17.21 -10.22
N ASP A 187 10.35 15.92 -10.54
CA ASP A 187 11.01 15.43 -11.75
C ASP A 187 10.23 14.21 -12.30
N PRO A 188 9.60 14.35 -13.49
CA PRO A 188 8.82 13.26 -14.11
C PRO A 188 9.61 11.98 -14.39
N LYS A 189 10.95 12.03 -14.46
CA LYS A 189 11.79 10.83 -14.61
C LYS A 189 11.61 9.85 -13.45
N ASN A 190 11.24 10.33 -12.26
CA ASN A 190 10.98 9.49 -11.10
C ASN A 190 9.80 8.51 -11.30
N LEU A 191 8.97 8.68 -12.32
CA LEU A 191 7.93 7.70 -12.68
C LEU A 191 8.50 6.33 -13.03
N VAL A 192 9.75 6.25 -13.49
CA VAL A 192 10.39 4.96 -13.79
C VAL A 192 10.45 4.06 -12.55
N TYR A 193 10.57 4.62 -11.37
CA TYR A 193 10.62 3.86 -10.12
C TYR A 193 9.28 3.22 -9.73
N MET A 194 8.15 3.54 -10.40
CA MET A 194 6.91 2.78 -10.25
C MET A 194 7.11 1.28 -10.47
N ILE A 195 8.03 0.92 -11.38
CA ILE A 195 8.32 -0.46 -11.73
C ILE A 195 8.80 -1.27 -10.52
N GLN A 196 9.52 -0.64 -9.58
CA GLN A 196 10.02 -1.30 -8.37
C GLN A 196 8.89 -1.71 -7.40
N TYR A 197 7.73 -1.06 -7.49
CA TYR A 197 6.58 -1.33 -6.62
C TYR A 197 5.59 -2.33 -7.23
N LEU A 198 5.73 -2.68 -8.52
CA LEU A 198 4.85 -3.67 -9.18
C LEU A 198 4.87 -5.04 -8.49
N PRO A 199 6.03 -5.61 -8.09
CA PRO A 199 6.06 -6.92 -7.45
C PRO A 199 5.28 -6.97 -6.15
N ILE A 200 5.46 -5.97 -5.27
CA ILE A 200 4.77 -5.90 -3.98
C ILE A 200 3.30 -5.54 -4.14
N SER A 201 2.95 -4.80 -5.20
CA SER A 201 1.58 -4.41 -5.48
C SER A 201 0.73 -5.52 -6.10
N PHE A 202 1.37 -6.56 -6.65
CA PHE A 202 0.68 -7.69 -7.30
C PHE A 202 0.13 -8.72 -6.28
N LEU A 203 0.68 -8.79 -5.08
CA LEU A 203 0.21 -9.66 -3.99
C LEU A 203 -1.12 -9.20 -3.43
#